data_e46ff482f02aa39c67fc9e948bf661bc
#
_entry.id   e46ff482f02aa39c67fc9e948bf661bc
#
_cell.length_a   1.000
_cell.length_b   1.000
_cell.length_c   1.000
_cell.angle_alpha   90.00
_cell.angle_beta   90.00
_cell.angle_gamma   90.00
#
_symmetry.space_group_name_H-M   'P 1'
#
loop_
_entity.id
_entity.type
_entity.pdbx_description
1 polymer ?
#
loop_
_entity_poly.entity_id
_entity_poly.type
_entity_poly.pdbx_seq_one_letter_code
_entity_poly.pdbx_strand_id
1 'polypeptide(L)'
;MKSGLIQSDIQRKWLAKLESVKDEFQSHAEYNDLHSRFPYENIDWLVKEGYTLLTLPKEYGGEGCTVEDMVVLQSYLGSIDGATALSIGWHLSVVGQLFEQEMWEQSMLDRFAEQVKQGALVNRAVSEAETGSPTRGGRPGTHAVENEEGYLLNGVKTFTSMSKGLTHYIVSAYSESDQDVGFFLVERDMPGVEIADNWNMVGMRATESHDLVLNDVQIPKENFGEVRGARGKKPNGWILHIPSTYLGIAQAARDYAVDFAKDYSPNSIEGTIGDLTTVQQNLGKMESLLLSARHFLWSTARMYHEDVEDALLWNETSASKVLVMNQGIEVIDLAMRIVGAKSLEMERPLQRYYRDMRAGLHNPPMEDMAYTNIAKSILGRF
;
A
#
# COMPACT_ATOMS: atom_id res chain seq x y z
N MET A 1 -1.20 7.01 19.03
CA MET A 1 -0.34 5.84 19.41
C MET A 1 0.32 6.11 20.77
N LYS A 2 0.45 5.13 21.67
CA LYS A 2 1.08 5.34 23.00
C LYS A 2 2.58 5.58 22.82
N SER A 3 3.14 6.57 23.53
CA SER A 3 4.53 7.05 23.40
C SER A 3 5.64 5.98 23.57
N GLY A 4 5.38 4.86 24.22
CA GLY A 4 6.34 3.77 24.41
C GLY A 4 6.58 2.86 23.20
N LEU A 5 5.82 3.06 22.11
CA LEU A 5 5.94 2.29 20.87
C LEU A 5 6.64 3.06 19.74
N ILE A 6 6.90 4.36 19.96
CA ILE A 6 7.57 5.25 19.00
C ILE A 6 9.05 5.27 19.34
N GLN A 7 9.91 4.84 18.40
CA GLN A 7 11.33 4.61 18.67
C GLN A 7 12.27 5.61 17.98
N SER A 8 11.96 6.05 16.75
CA SER A 8 12.85 6.91 15.98
C SER A 8 12.44 8.38 15.98
N ASP A 9 13.38 9.28 15.64
CA ASP A 9 13.10 10.70 15.45
C ASP A 9 12.23 10.94 14.20
N ILE A 10 12.40 10.13 13.16
CA ILE A 10 11.56 10.14 11.95
C ILE A 10 10.11 9.84 12.32
N GLN A 11 9.87 8.79 13.11
CA GLN A 11 8.53 8.46 13.58
C GLN A 11 7.92 9.62 14.38
N ARG A 12 8.65 10.17 15.34
CA ARG A 12 8.16 11.31 16.17
C ARG A 12 7.80 12.52 15.32
N LYS A 13 8.69 12.91 14.41
CA LYS A 13 8.50 14.04 13.49
C LYS A 13 7.22 13.87 12.67
N TRP A 14 7.09 12.74 11.98
CA TRP A 14 6.01 12.53 11.04
C TRP A 14 4.66 12.22 11.71
N LEU A 15 4.66 11.52 12.84
CA LEU A 15 3.43 11.33 13.61
C LEU A 15 2.86 12.66 14.09
N ALA A 16 3.71 13.59 14.55
CA ALA A 16 3.26 14.91 14.95
C ALA A 16 2.68 15.71 13.77
N LYS A 17 3.32 15.65 12.59
CA LYS A 17 2.80 16.29 11.38
C LYS A 17 1.45 15.69 10.94
N LEU A 18 1.35 14.38 10.87
CA LEU A 18 0.12 13.70 10.48
C LEU A 18 -1.03 13.92 11.49
N GLU A 19 -0.72 13.99 12.78
CA GLU A 19 -1.72 14.34 13.81
C GLU A 19 -2.28 15.75 13.59
N SER A 20 -1.45 16.70 13.15
CA SER A 20 -1.89 18.09 12.94
C SER A 20 -2.87 18.28 11.78
N VAL A 21 -2.94 17.32 10.85
CA VAL A 21 -3.85 17.35 9.68
C VAL A 21 -4.90 16.24 9.70
N LYS A 22 -4.97 15.50 10.80
CA LYS A 22 -5.82 14.31 10.91
C LYS A 22 -7.29 14.58 10.58
N ASP A 23 -7.87 15.59 11.22
CA ASP A 23 -9.31 15.91 11.06
C ASP A 23 -9.60 16.35 9.62
N GLU A 24 -8.71 17.11 9.01
CA GLU A 24 -8.80 17.53 7.62
C GLU A 24 -8.76 16.34 6.67
N PHE A 25 -7.78 15.46 6.82
CA PHE A 25 -7.66 14.25 6.01
C PHE A 25 -8.85 13.30 6.16
N GLN A 26 -9.39 13.16 7.36
CA GLN A 26 -10.59 12.35 7.61
C GLN A 26 -11.83 12.94 6.91
N SER A 27 -11.97 14.25 6.91
CA SER A 27 -13.04 14.95 6.19
C SER A 27 -12.93 14.72 4.68
N HIS A 28 -11.71 14.82 4.12
CA HIS A 28 -11.44 14.51 2.70
C HIS A 28 -11.75 13.05 2.38
N ALA A 29 -11.39 12.11 3.26
CA ALA A 29 -11.60 10.69 3.06
C ALA A 29 -13.08 10.32 2.91
N GLU A 30 -13.96 10.94 3.69
CA GLU A 30 -15.41 10.75 3.60
C GLU A 30 -15.96 11.23 2.25
N TYR A 31 -15.61 12.45 1.87
CA TYR A 31 -16.03 13.04 0.59
C TYR A 31 -15.50 12.22 -0.61
N ASN A 32 -14.21 11.85 -0.58
CA ASN A 32 -13.57 11.16 -1.69
C ASN A 32 -14.10 9.73 -1.88
N ASP A 33 -14.38 9.00 -0.78
CA ASP A 33 -15.03 7.68 -0.86
C ASP A 33 -16.42 7.77 -1.48
N LEU A 34 -17.24 8.72 -1.01
CA LEU A 34 -18.60 8.88 -1.51
C LEU A 34 -18.64 9.16 -3.02
N HIS A 35 -17.71 9.98 -3.52
CA HIS A 35 -17.66 10.43 -4.90
C HIS A 35 -16.70 9.62 -5.79
N SER A 36 -16.04 8.57 -5.25
CA SER A 36 -14.97 7.83 -5.93
C SER A 36 -13.89 8.76 -6.51
N ARG A 37 -13.48 9.77 -5.74
CA ARG A 37 -12.53 10.79 -6.13
C ARG A 37 -11.17 10.54 -5.49
N PHE A 38 -10.09 10.71 -6.25
CA PHE A 38 -8.73 10.63 -5.72
C PHE A 38 -8.47 11.73 -4.67
N PRO A 39 -7.76 11.44 -3.57
CA PRO A 39 -7.52 12.38 -2.47
C PRO A 39 -6.38 13.36 -2.80
N TYR A 40 -6.55 14.18 -3.84
CA TYR A 40 -5.53 15.13 -4.32
C TYR A 40 -4.99 16.01 -3.20
N GLU A 41 -5.87 16.56 -2.37
CA GLU A 41 -5.51 17.48 -1.30
C GLU A 41 -4.57 16.80 -0.28
N ASN A 42 -4.86 15.55 0.09
CA ASN A 42 -4.02 14.79 1.02
C ASN A 42 -2.67 14.45 0.39
N ILE A 43 -2.68 14.02 -0.87
CA ILE A 43 -1.44 13.66 -1.60
C ILE A 43 -0.58 14.89 -1.86
N ASP A 44 -1.16 16.00 -2.28
CA ASP A 44 -0.45 17.27 -2.50
C ASP A 44 0.23 17.77 -1.21
N TRP A 45 -0.46 17.65 -0.07
CA TRP A 45 0.12 17.96 1.22
C TRP A 45 1.31 17.04 1.54
N LEU A 46 1.16 15.73 1.34
CA LEU A 46 2.23 14.76 1.58
C LEU A 46 3.45 15.01 0.69
N VAL A 47 3.26 15.37 -0.58
CA VAL A 47 4.33 15.76 -1.50
C VAL A 47 5.01 17.05 -1.01
N LYS A 48 4.25 18.08 -0.73
CA LYS A 48 4.75 19.40 -0.28
C LYS A 48 5.57 19.30 1.00
N GLU A 49 5.12 18.49 1.96
CA GLU A 49 5.82 18.29 3.23
C GLU A 49 7.01 17.33 3.12
N GLY A 50 7.19 16.64 1.99
CA GLY A 50 8.28 15.72 1.73
C GLY A 50 8.08 14.30 2.29
N TYR A 51 6.83 13.89 2.54
CA TYR A 51 6.53 12.51 2.96
C TYR A 51 6.93 11.48 1.90
N THR A 52 6.88 11.86 0.63
CA THR A 52 7.30 11.07 -0.52
C THR A 52 8.80 10.78 -0.56
N LEU A 53 9.60 11.54 0.20
CA LEU A 53 11.05 11.37 0.31
C LEU A 53 11.47 10.44 1.46
N LEU A 54 10.51 9.87 2.20
CA LEU A 54 10.81 9.02 3.38
C LEU A 54 11.75 7.88 3.04
N THR A 55 11.46 7.15 1.97
CA THR A 55 12.20 5.93 1.58
C THR A 55 13.34 6.18 0.61
N LEU A 56 13.48 7.41 0.10
CA LEU A 56 14.66 7.81 -0.67
C LEU A 56 15.87 7.89 0.28
N PRO A 57 17.03 7.28 -0.06
CA PRO A 57 18.20 7.31 0.79
C PRO A 57 18.74 8.74 1.02
N LYS A 58 19.46 8.93 2.13
CA LYS A 58 20.00 10.24 2.52
C LYS A 58 21.01 10.80 1.53
N GLU A 59 21.81 9.95 0.93
CA GLU A 59 22.78 10.29 -0.11
C GLU A 59 22.15 10.92 -1.35
N TYR A 60 20.86 10.61 -1.60
CA TYR A 60 20.06 11.22 -2.66
C TYR A 60 19.20 12.40 -2.18
N GLY A 61 19.34 12.80 -0.91
CA GLY A 61 18.59 13.92 -0.33
C GLY A 61 17.22 13.54 0.24
N GLY A 62 16.96 12.25 0.43
CA GLY A 62 15.77 11.74 1.12
C GLY A 62 15.95 11.66 2.64
N GLU A 63 14.96 11.11 3.34
CA GLU A 63 15.02 10.91 4.79
C GLU A 63 15.72 9.60 5.19
N GLY A 64 15.80 8.63 4.26
CA GLY A 64 16.40 7.32 4.51
C GLY A 64 15.75 6.61 5.69
N CYS A 65 14.42 6.58 5.73
CA CYS A 65 13.68 5.88 6.78
C CYS A 65 13.88 4.37 6.67
N THR A 66 13.73 3.69 7.78
CA THR A 66 13.75 2.23 7.84
C THR A 66 12.41 1.62 7.44
N VAL A 67 12.39 0.31 7.15
CA VAL A 67 11.13 -0.43 6.94
C VAL A 67 10.23 -0.32 8.16
N GLU A 68 10.79 -0.37 9.38
CA GLU A 68 10.04 -0.19 10.63
C GLU A 68 9.41 1.22 10.71
N ASP A 69 10.16 2.26 10.33
CA ASP A 69 9.62 3.62 10.32
C ASP A 69 8.43 3.73 9.38
N MET A 70 8.58 3.22 8.15
CA MET A 70 7.50 3.22 7.17
C MET A 70 6.26 2.46 7.70
N VAL A 71 6.44 1.28 8.28
CA VAL A 71 5.33 0.45 8.82
C VAL A 71 4.56 1.21 9.90
N VAL A 72 5.24 1.88 10.82
CA VAL A 72 4.60 2.69 11.87
C VAL A 72 3.82 3.85 11.27
N LEU A 73 4.44 4.60 10.35
CA LEU A 73 3.84 5.79 9.75
C LEU A 73 2.66 5.44 8.83
N GLN A 74 2.79 4.38 8.02
CA GLN A 74 1.70 3.90 7.16
C GLN A 74 0.52 3.33 7.97
N SER A 75 0.79 2.68 9.12
CA SER A 75 -0.29 2.24 10.01
C SER A 75 -1.06 3.43 10.60
N TYR A 76 -0.34 4.50 10.95
CA TYR A 76 -0.97 5.71 11.45
C TYR A 76 -1.76 6.44 10.36
N LEU A 77 -1.19 6.65 9.18
CA LEU A 77 -1.88 7.27 8.04
C LEU A 77 -3.09 6.45 7.61
N GLY A 78 -2.99 5.10 7.62
CA GLY A 78 -4.10 4.19 7.34
C GLY A 78 -5.25 4.31 8.34
N SER A 79 -4.98 4.72 9.59
CA SER A 79 -6.04 5.00 10.58
C SER A 79 -6.73 6.36 10.36
N ILE A 80 -6.11 7.24 9.60
CA ILE A 80 -6.70 8.52 9.20
C ILE A 80 -7.50 8.36 7.91
N ASP A 81 -6.83 7.89 6.83
CA ASP A 81 -7.43 7.60 5.53
C ASP A 81 -6.72 6.43 4.84
N GLY A 82 -7.42 5.29 4.72
CA GLY A 82 -6.90 4.08 4.10
C GLY A 82 -6.56 4.25 2.63
N ALA A 83 -7.34 5.01 1.87
CA ALA A 83 -7.10 5.23 0.45
C ALA A 83 -5.85 6.08 0.19
N THR A 84 -5.67 7.17 0.95
CA THR A 84 -4.45 7.99 0.92
C THR A 84 -3.23 7.13 1.31
N ALA A 85 -3.32 6.36 2.39
CA ALA A 85 -2.22 5.53 2.87
C ALA A 85 -1.83 4.44 1.87
N LEU A 86 -2.80 3.73 1.28
CA LEU A 86 -2.50 2.71 0.27
C LEU A 86 -1.87 3.32 -0.97
N SER A 87 -2.41 4.45 -1.44
CA SER A 87 -1.91 5.14 -2.63
C SER A 87 -0.45 5.57 -2.47
N ILE A 88 -0.15 6.36 -1.42
CA ILE A 88 1.23 6.84 -1.22
C ILE A 88 2.17 5.71 -0.79
N GLY A 89 1.65 4.67 -0.15
CA GLY A 89 2.41 3.49 0.23
C GLY A 89 3.05 2.76 -0.95
N TRP A 90 2.37 2.72 -2.10
CA TRP A 90 2.94 2.16 -3.34
C TRP A 90 4.15 2.96 -3.81
N HIS A 91 4.09 4.29 -3.79
CA HIS A 91 5.24 5.13 -4.11
C HIS A 91 6.41 4.86 -3.17
N LEU A 92 6.17 4.89 -1.86
CA LEU A 92 7.19 4.63 -0.85
C LEU A 92 7.83 3.24 -1.03
N SER A 93 7.00 2.23 -1.34
CA SER A 93 7.48 0.86 -1.56
C SER A 93 8.37 0.75 -2.81
N VAL A 94 7.97 1.41 -3.89
CA VAL A 94 8.74 1.40 -5.15
C VAL A 94 10.07 2.11 -4.97
N VAL A 95 10.07 3.32 -4.41
CA VAL A 95 11.29 4.09 -4.17
C VAL A 95 12.22 3.34 -3.23
N GLY A 96 11.72 2.88 -2.08
CA GLY A 96 12.54 2.14 -1.12
C GLY A 96 13.21 0.91 -1.74
N GLN A 97 12.46 0.09 -2.48
CA GLN A 97 13.00 -1.10 -3.11
C GLN A 97 14.02 -0.79 -4.21
N LEU A 98 13.73 0.18 -5.08
CA LEU A 98 14.63 0.53 -6.19
C LEU A 98 16.02 0.92 -5.71
N PHE A 99 16.08 1.76 -4.68
CA PHE A 99 17.35 2.26 -4.17
C PHE A 99 18.04 1.26 -3.23
N GLU A 100 17.32 0.58 -2.34
CA GLU A 100 17.89 -0.42 -1.44
C GLU A 100 18.52 -1.60 -2.19
N GLN A 101 17.87 -2.05 -3.27
CA GLN A 101 18.31 -3.20 -4.06
C GLN A 101 19.11 -2.80 -5.30
N GLU A 102 19.36 -1.50 -5.51
CA GLU A 102 20.08 -0.95 -6.67
C GLU A 102 19.56 -1.54 -7.99
N MET A 103 18.22 -1.53 -8.17
CA MET A 103 17.56 -2.28 -9.25
C MET A 103 17.84 -1.73 -10.64
N TRP A 104 18.29 -0.48 -10.75
CA TRP A 104 18.61 0.19 -12.02
C TRP A 104 20.08 0.57 -12.09
N GLU A 105 20.54 0.92 -13.30
CA GLU A 105 21.84 1.51 -13.49
C GLU A 105 21.97 2.84 -12.74
N GLN A 106 23.16 3.13 -12.24
CA GLN A 106 23.42 4.29 -11.36
C GLN A 106 22.92 5.60 -11.98
N SER A 107 23.17 5.83 -13.25
CA SER A 107 22.72 7.04 -13.96
C SER A 107 21.20 7.19 -14.00
N MET A 108 20.47 6.10 -14.07
CA MET A 108 19.01 6.08 -14.02
C MET A 108 18.51 6.34 -12.60
N LEU A 109 19.14 5.74 -11.57
CA LEU A 109 18.85 6.01 -10.17
C LEU A 109 19.07 7.49 -9.82
N ASP A 110 20.21 8.06 -10.24
CA ASP A 110 20.53 9.47 -10.01
C ASP A 110 19.48 10.40 -10.63
N ARG A 111 19.10 10.17 -11.88
CA ARG A 111 18.07 10.94 -12.58
C ARG A 111 16.72 10.80 -11.89
N PHE A 112 16.32 9.57 -11.54
CA PHE A 112 15.04 9.33 -10.90
C PHE A 112 14.96 9.92 -9.49
N ALA A 113 16.06 9.91 -8.72
CA ALA A 113 16.12 10.58 -7.42
C ALA A 113 15.82 12.09 -7.53
N GLU A 114 16.37 12.77 -8.55
CA GLU A 114 16.06 14.17 -8.80
C GLU A 114 14.57 14.39 -9.12
N GLN A 115 13.96 13.50 -9.93
CA GLN A 115 12.54 13.57 -10.24
C GLN A 115 11.68 13.37 -8.97
N VAL A 116 12.03 12.41 -8.11
CA VAL A 116 11.34 12.18 -6.83
C VAL A 116 11.43 13.40 -5.91
N LYS A 117 12.60 14.05 -5.82
CA LYS A 117 12.77 15.30 -5.04
C LYS A 117 11.94 16.46 -5.61
N GLN A 118 11.65 16.46 -6.89
CA GLN A 118 10.79 17.43 -7.56
C GLN A 118 9.30 17.10 -7.45
N GLY A 119 8.94 16.05 -6.71
CA GLY A 119 7.56 15.64 -6.46
C GLY A 119 7.04 14.57 -7.40
N ALA A 120 7.90 13.87 -8.14
CA ALA A 120 7.47 12.73 -8.94
C ALA A 120 6.82 11.65 -8.06
N LEU A 121 5.69 11.14 -8.51
CA LEU A 121 4.97 10.02 -7.92
C LEU A 121 5.03 8.82 -8.85
N VAL A 122 5.39 7.65 -8.32
CA VAL A 122 5.58 6.43 -9.11
C VAL A 122 4.83 5.24 -8.50
N ASN A 123 4.37 4.35 -9.37
CA ASN A 123 3.89 3.02 -8.99
C ASN A 123 4.27 2.00 -10.07
N ARG A 124 4.27 0.71 -9.69
CA ARG A 124 4.42 -0.38 -10.66
C ARG A 124 3.07 -0.71 -11.32
N ALA A 125 3.04 -0.69 -12.64
CA ALA A 125 1.91 -1.09 -13.47
C ALA A 125 2.21 -2.47 -14.07
N VAL A 126 1.77 -3.53 -13.39
CA VAL A 126 2.18 -4.91 -13.71
C VAL A 126 1.02 -5.87 -13.96
N SER A 127 -0.16 -5.61 -13.39
CA SER A 127 -1.34 -6.48 -13.53
C SER A 127 -2.06 -6.25 -14.85
N GLU A 128 -2.67 -7.31 -15.41
CA GLU A 128 -3.47 -7.27 -16.63
C GLU A 128 -4.75 -8.09 -16.46
N ALA A 129 -5.81 -7.72 -17.19
CA ALA A 129 -7.10 -8.40 -17.08
C ALA A 129 -7.05 -9.85 -17.57
N GLU A 130 -6.33 -10.12 -18.66
CA GLU A 130 -6.30 -11.44 -19.30
C GLU A 130 -5.23 -12.36 -18.69
N THR A 131 -4.06 -11.83 -18.33
CA THR A 131 -2.92 -12.62 -17.84
C THR A 131 -2.83 -12.65 -16.32
N GLY A 132 -3.59 -11.81 -15.63
CA GLY A 132 -3.61 -11.72 -14.17
C GLY A 132 -2.35 -11.08 -13.59
N SER A 133 -2.02 -11.47 -12.35
CA SER A 133 -0.84 -10.94 -11.67
C SER A 133 0.45 -11.62 -12.15
N PRO A 134 1.50 -10.88 -12.53
CA PRO A 134 2.78 -11.45 -12.91
C PRO A 134 3.48 -12.21 -11.77
N THR A 135 3.05 -12.03 -10.53
CA THR A 135 3.52 -12.84 -9.39
C THR A 135 3.21 -14.32 -9.55
N ARG A 136 2.28 -14.70 -10.42
CA ARG A 136 1.96 -16.08 -10.79
C ARG A 136 2.79 -16.61 -11.97
N GLY A 137 3.74 -15.82 -12.50
CA GLY A 137 4.70 -16.23 -13.54
C GLY A 137 4.18 -16.14 -14.97
N GLY A 138 3.03 -15.49 -15.21
CA GLY A 138 2.48 -15.30 -16.56
C GLY A 138 3.33 -14.37 -17.42
N ARG A 139 3.31 -14.60 -18.76
CA ARG A 139 3.81 -13.66 -19.74
C ARG A 139 2.77 -12.54 -19.91
N PRO A 140 3.15 -11.26 -19.75
CA PRO A 140 2.22 -10.15 -19.97
C PRO A 140 1.81 -10.07 -21.44
N GLY A 141 0.58 -9.61 -21.70
CA GLY A 141 0.11 -9.22 -23.03
C GLY A 141 0.73 -7.90 -23.50
N THR A 142 1.05 -7.01 -22.57
CA THR A 142 1.84 -5.80 -22.85
C THR A 142 3.20 -6.22 -23.40
N HIS A 143 3.59 -5.66 -24.53
CA HIS A 143 4.83 -6.01 -25.21
C HIS A 143 5.66 -4.77 -25.55
N ALA A 144 6.97 -4.97 -25.66
CA ALA A 144 7.96 -3.97 -26.01
C ALA A 144 8.76 -4.46 -27.21
N VAL A 145 8.78 -3.67 -28.28
CA VAL A 145 9.56 -3.91 -29.48
C VAL A 145 10.71 -2.92 -29.54
N GLU A 146 11.94 -3.43 -29.57
CA GLU A 146 13.13 -2.58 -29.67
C GLU A 146 13.24 -1.95 -31.06
N ASN A 147 13.64 -0.66 -31.13
CA ASN A 147 13.91 0.10 -32.35
C ASN A 147 15.14 1.01 -32.16
N GLU A 148 15.45 1.83 -33.15
CA GLU A 148 16.63 2.71 -33.13
C GLU A 148 16.58 3.74 -31.98
N GLU A 149 15.38 4.21 -31.58
CA GLU A 149 15.16 5.23 -30.57
C GLU A 149 14.97 4.64 -29.15
N GLY A 150 14.83 3.31 -29.01
CA GLY A 150 14.60 2.62 -27.75
C GLY A 150 13.59 1.50 -27.90
N TYR A 151 12.42 1.63 -27.26
CA TYR A 151 11.39 0.59 -27.24
C TYR A 151 10.01 1.18 -27.54
N LEU A 152 9.21 0.49 -28.33
CA LEU A 152 7.82 0.82 -28.59
C LEU A 152 6.94 -0.08 -27.72
N LEU A 153 6.18 0.50 -26.77
CA LEU A 153 5.32 -0.21 -25.85
C LEU A 153 3.86 -0.15 -26.27
N ASN A 154 3.21 -1.31 -26.23
CA ASN A 154 1.77 -1.46 -26.45
C ASN A 154 1.15 -2.41 -25.44
N GLY A 155 -0.03 -2.05 -24.89
CA GLY A 155 -0.79 -2.90 -23.99
C GLY A 155 -1.65 -2.14 -22.98
N VAL A 156 -2.25 -2.89 -22.06
CA VAL A 156 -3.13 -2.32 -21.01
C VAL A 156 -2.77 -2.94 -19.66
N LYS A 157 -2.57 -2.08 -18.66
CA LYS A 157 -2.36 -2.47 -17.27
C LYS A 157 -3.58 -2.14 -16.43
N THR A 158 -3.98 -3.06 -15.58
CA THR A 158 -5.12 -2.88 -14.67
C THR A 158 -4.69 -2.62 -13.24
N PHE A 159 -5.60 -2.10 -12.42
CA PHE A 159 -5.34 -1.83 -11.00
C PHE A 159 -4.14 -0.90 -10.75
N THR A 160 -3.95 0.10 -11.61
CA THR A 160 -2.86 1.08 -11.46
C THR A 160 -3.25 2.09 -10.38
N SER A 161 -3.04 1.73 -9.10
CA SER A 161 -3.40 2.59 -7.97
C SER A 161 -2.76 3.96 -8.07
N MET A 162 -3.53 5.01 -7.74
CA MET A 162 -3.12 6.40 -7.87
C MET A 162 -2.94 6.85 -9.34
N SER A 163 -3.58 6.17 -10.31
CA SER A 163 -3.31 6.36 -11.75
C SER A 163 -3.36 7.81 -12.20
N LYS A 164 -4.35 8.58 -11.75
CA LYS A 164 -4.49 10.01 -12.10
C LYS A 164 -3.51 10.94 -11.36
N GLY A 165 -2.96 10.50 -10.22
CA GLY A 165 -1.97 11.25 -9.46
C GLY A 165 -0.52 10.93 -9.82
N LEU A 166 -0.26 9.79 -10.48
CA LEU A 166 1.09 9.38 -10.87
C LEU A 166 1.65 10.26 -11.97
N THR A 167 2.94 10.53 -11.88
CA THR A 167 3.74 11.14 -12.95
C THR A 167 4.57 10.11 -13.70
N HIS A 168 4.86 8.97 -13.03
CA HIS A 168 5.70 7.90 -13.57
C HIS A 168 5.08 6.53 -13.30
N TYR A 169 5.25 5.62 -14.24
CA TYR A 169 4.82 4.22 -14.15
C TYR A 169 5.99 3.31 -14.44
N ILE A 170 6.24 2.29 -13.60
CA ILE A 170 7.15 1.21 -13.95
C ILE A 170 6.32 0.10 -14.57
N VAL A 171 6.34 0.02 -15.88
CA VAL A 171 5.53 -0.90 -16.67
C VAL A 171 6.28 -2.19 -16.93
N SER A 172 5.65 -3.35 -16.61
CA SER A 172 6.16 -4.64 -17.07
C SER A 172 5.66 -4.92 -18.48
N ALA A 173 6.56 -5.26 -19.39
CA ALA A 173 6.24 -5.67 -20.74
C ALA A 173 7.10 -6.84 -21.18
N TYR A 174 6.57 -7.73 -22.03
CA TYR A 174 7.41 -8.74 -22.66
C TYR A 174 8.31 -8.07 -23.71
N SER A 175 9.61 -8.14 -23.48
CA SER A 175 10.62 -7.65 -24.40
C SER A 175 10.95 -8.73 -25.43
N GLU A 176 10.76 -8.44 -26.70
CA GLU A 176 11.04 -9.38 -27.78
C GLU A 176 12.55 -9.59 -27.96
N SER A 177 13.36 -8.59 -27.72
CA SER A 177 14.82 -8.69 -27.78
C SER A 177 15.40 -9.53 -26.64
N ASP A 178 14.88 -9.38 -25.42
CA ASP A 178 15.35 -10.11 -24.24
C ASP A 178 14.69 -11.48 -24.08
N GLN A 179 13.61 -11.76 -24.80
CA GLN A 179 12.77 -12.98 -24.66
C GLN A 179 12.26 -13.21 -23.24
N ASP A 180 12.11 -12.15 -22.44
CA ASP A 180 11.61 -12.16 -21.07
C ASP A 180 10.88 -10.83 -20.76
N VAL A 181 10.42 -10.68 -19.52
CA VAL A 181 9.73 -9.49 -19.04
C VAL A 181 10.75 -8.41 -18.67
N GLY A 182 10.66 -7.28 -19.36
CA GLY A 182 11.37 -6.04 -19.02
C GLY A 182 10.50 -5.10 -18.20
N PHE A 183 11.15 -4.22 -17.44
CA PHE A 183 10.51 -3.13 -16.68
C PHE A 183 10.97 -1.79 -17.25
N PHE A 184 10.00 -0.97 -17.64
CA PHE A 184 10.21 0.29 -18.36
C PHE A 184 9.67 1.46 -17.52
N LEU A 185 10.46 2.53 -17.36
CA LEU A 185 10.00 3.78 -16.77
C LEU A 185 9.26 4.60 -17.82
N VAL A 186 7.97 4.74 -17.64
CA VAL A 186 7.05 5.47 -18.50
C VAL A 186 6.63 6.75 -17.80
N GLU A 187 6.81 7.90 -18.45
CA GLU A 187 6.32 9.17 -17.94
C GLU A 187 4.89 9.42 -18.43
N ARG A 188 4.07 10.03 -17.58
CA ARG A 188 2.65 10.26 -17.86
C ARG A 188 2.39 11.04 -19.14
N ASP A 189 3.24 12.02 -19.43
CA ASP A 189 3.06 12.95 -20.53
C ASP A 189 3.63 12.43 -21.87
N MET A 190 4.16 11.21 -21.89
CA MET A 190 4.61 10.58 -23.13
C MET A 190 3.42 10.36 -24.09
N PRO A 191 3.56 10.67 -25.38
CA PRO A 191 2.53 10.39 -26.38
C PRO A 191 2.09 8.93 -26.34
N GLY A 192 0.79 8.67 -26.39
CA GLY A 192 0.22 7.32 -26.35
C GLY A 192 -0.04 6.76 -24.95
N VAL A 193 0.30 7.49 -23.88
CA VAL A 193 -0.06 7.13 -22.50
C VAL A 193 -1.43 7.70 -22.17
N GLU A 194 -2.37 6.84 -21.81
CA GLU A 194 -3.73 7.22 -21.45
C GLU A 194 -4.17 6.52 -20.15
N ILE A 195 -5.00 7.19 -19.37
CA ILE A 195 -5.67 6.62 -18.18
C ILE A 195 -7.15 6.44 -18.51
N ALA A 196 -7.61 5.20 -18.49
CA ALA A 196 -9.03 4.91 -18.67
C ALA A 196 -9.82 5.37 -17.43
N ASP A 197 -11.06 5.83 -17.63
CA ASP A 197 -11.94 6.25 -16.54
C ASP A 197 -12.89 5.10 -16.16
N ASN A 198 -12.34 3.99 -15.64
CA ASN A 198 -13.06 2.73 -15.45
C ASN A 198 -12.99 2.16 -14.01
N TRP A 199 -12.48 2.93 -13.03
CA TRP A 199 -12.43 2.47 -11.64
C TRP A 199 -13.82 2.53 -10.99
N ASN A 200 -14.42 1.36 -10.73
CA ASN A 200 -15.73 1.25 -10.10
C ASN A 200 -15.78 0.06 -9.14
N MET A 201 -15.28 0.26 -7.92
CA MET A 201 -15.11 -0.80 -6.92
C MET A 201 -15.90 -0.50 -5.65
N VAL A 202 -16.19 -1.56 -4.89
CA VAL A 202 -16.93 -1.49 -3.63
C VAL A 202 -16.10 -0.86 -2.51
N GLY A 203 -14.80 -1.13 -2.47
CA GLY A 203 -13.86 -0.60 -1.48
C GLY A 203 -12.64 0.04 -2.11
N MET A 204 -11.88 0.78 -1.34
CA MET A 204 -10.74 1.58 -1.83
C MET A 204 -11.13 2.46 -3.03
N ARG A 205 -12.34 3.03 -2.97
CA ARG A 205 -12.95 3.80 -4.06
C ARG A 205 -12.09 5.00 -4.45
N ALA A 206 -11.50 5.66 -3.45
CA ALA A 206 -10.68 6.85 -3.63
C ALA A 206 -9.23 6.57 -4.08
N THR A 207 -8.82 5.31 -4.33
CA THR A 207 -7.49 5.05 -4.90
C THR A 207 -7.42 5.30 -6.40
N GLU A 208 -8.56 5.45 -7.08
CA GLU A 208 -8.64 5.62 -8.55
C GLU A 208 -7.65 4.74 -9.30
N SER A 209 -7.76 3.42 -9.07
CA SER A 209 -6.84 2.43 -9.65
C SER A 209 -7.26 2.04 -11.06
N HIS A 210 -7.42 3.04 -11.93
CA HIS A 210 -7.84 2.88 -13.33
C HIS A 210 -6.82 2.09 -14.15
N ASP A 211 -7.23 1.68 -15.32
CA ASP A 211 -6.35 1.05 -16.30
C ASP A 211 -5.43 2.10 -16.95
N LEU A 212 -4.17 1.70 -17.11
CA LEU A 212 -3.16 2.42 -17.89
C LEU A 212 -3.11 1.81 -19.29
N VAL A 213 -3.41 2.60 -20.29
CA VAL A 213 -3.41 2.23 -21.71
C VAL A 213 -2.16 2.77 -22.39
N LEU A 214 -1.47 1.94 -23.12
CA LEU A 214 -0.24 2.26 -23.83
C LEU A 214 -0.44 1.96 -25.33
N ASN A 215 -0.43 3.01 -26.14
CA ASN A 215 -0.61 2.95 -27.60
C ASN A 215 0.61 3.54 -28.28
N ASP A 216 1.47 2.68 -28.81
CA ASP A 216 2.71 3.08 -29.51
C ASP A 216 3.57 4.07 -28.70
N VAL A 217 3.73 3.79 -27.39
CA VAL A 217 4.51 4.65 -26.50
C VAL A 217 6.00 4.42 -26.76
N GLN A 218 6.69 5.46 -27.25
CA GLN A 218 8.12 5.41 -27.48
C GLN A 218 8.89 5.64 -26.19
N ILE A 219 9.64 4.64 -25.75
CA ILE A 219 10.45 4.68 -24.52
C ILE A 219 11.92 4.80 -24.89
N PRO A 220 12.63 5.85 -24.43
CA PRO A 220 14.07 5.98 -24.62
C PRO A 220 14.85 4.81 -23.99
N LYS A 221 16.02 4.45 -24.56
CA LYS A 221 16.85 3.34 -24.05
C LYS A 221 17.24 3.52 -22.60
N GLU A 222 17.50 4.72 -22.16
CA GLU A 222 17.84 5.08 -20.79
C GLU A 222 16.68 4.94 -19.77
N ASN A 223 15.46 4.67 -20.23
CA ASN A 223 14.28 4.39 -19.40
C ASN A 223 13.98 2.87 -19.30
N PHE A 224 14.83 2.02 -19.88
CA PHE A 224 14.80 0.58 -19.64
C PHE A 224 15.48 0.29 -18.31
N GLY A 225 14.71 -0.20 -17.32
CA GLY A 225 15.20 -0.44 -15.96
C GLY A 225 15.95 -1.75 -15.83
N GLU A 226 15.26 -2.85 -16.05
CA GLU A 226 15.84 -4.21 -15.87
C GLU A 226 15.01 -5.29 -16.57
N VAL A 227 15.62 -6.44 -16.80
CA VAL A 227 14.92 -7.71 -17.11
C VAL A 227 14.55 -8.41 -15.80
N ARG A 228 13.42 -9.09 -15.77
CA ARG A 228 12.92 -9.82 -14.62
C ARG A 228 13.98 -10.78 -14.06
N GLY A 229 14.31 -10.61 -12.77
CA GLY A 229 15.23 -11.49 -12.07
C GLY A 229 16.71 -11.28 -12.38
N ALA A 230 17.08 -10.25 -13.15
CA ALA A 230 18.48 -9.97 -13.50
C ALA A 230 19.39 -9.79 -12.27
N ARG A 231 18.85 -9.28 -11.16
CA ARG A 231 19.57 -9.03 -9.90
C ARG A 231 19.26 -10.07 -8.81
N GLY A 232 18.64 -11.19 -9.20
CA GLY A 232 18.19 -12.21 -8.24
C GLY A 232 16.89 -11.83 -7.54
N LYS A 233 16.43 -12.73 -6.67
CA LYS A 233 15.26 -12.49 -5.82
C LYS A 233 15.72 -12.15 -4.42
N LYS A 234 15.43 -10.94 -3.95
CA LYS A 234 15.69 -10.53 -2.57
C LYS A 234 14.36 -10.25 -1.85
N PRO A 235 14.27 -10.50 -0.54
CA PRO A 235 13.12 -10.08 0.25
C PRO A 235 12.89 -8.58 0.10
N ASN A 236 11.62 -8.19 0.04
CA ASN A 236 11.23 -6.78 -0.06
C ASN A 236 10.40 -6.37 1.16
N GLY A 237 11.04 -5.71 2.13
CA GLY A 237 10.38 -5.21 3.33
C GLY A 237 9.39 -4.07 3.06
N TRP A 238 9.60 -3.34 1.98
CA TRP A 238 8.75 -2.19 1.64
C TRP A 238 7.32 -2.59 1.25
N ILE A 239 7.08 -3.85 0.87
CA ILE A 239 5.72 -4.37 0.62
C ILE A 239 4.87 -4.39 1.90
N LEU A 240 5.47 -4.29 3.08
CA LEU A 240 4.78 -4.22 4.37
C LEU A 240 3.94 -2.95 4.53
N HIS A 241 4.07 -1.96 3.62
CA HIS A 241 3.12 -0.84 3.55
C HIS A 241 1.66 -1.31 3.41
N ILE A 242 1.43 -2.44 2.73
CA ILE A 242 0.11 -3.02 2.54
C ILE A 242 -0.52 -3.42 3.88
N PRO A 243 0.01 -4.41 4.63
CA PRO A 243 -0.57 -4.77 5.92
C PRO A 243 -0.57 -3.61 6.91
N SER A 244 0.38 -2.67 6.83
CA SER A 244 0.39 -1.47 7.66
C SER A 244 -0.84 -0.60 7.45
N THR A 245 -1.19 -0.31 6.21
CA THR A 245 -2.40 0.44 5.86
C THR A 245 -3.67 -0.23 6.42
N TYR A 246 -3.80 -1.53 6.24
CA TYR A 246 -4.99 -2.27 6.71
C TYR A 246 -5.03 -2.44 8.23
N LEU A 247 -3.88 -2.54 8.91
CA LEU A 247 -3.82 -2.45 10.37
C LEU A 247 -4.36 -1.09 10.86
N GLY A 248 -4.01 -0.02 10.17
CA GLY A 248 -4.52 1.33 10.44
C GLY A 248 -6.06 1.41 10.32
N ILE A 249 -6.62 0.89 9.23
CA ILE A 249 -8.08 0.84 9.02
C ILE A 249 -8.78 0.05 10.13
N ALA A 250 -8.23 -1.10 10.51
CA ALA A 250 -8.78 -1.90 11.61
C ALA A 250 -8.72 -1.17 12.95
N GLN A 251 -7.65 -0.41 13.20
CA GLN A 251 -7.52 0.43 14.38
C GLN A 251 -8.56 1.56 14.39
N ALA A 252 -8.79 2.24 13.27
CA ALA A 252 -9.83 3.26 13.14
C ALA A 252 -11.23 2.70 13.43
N ALA A 253 -11.52 1.50 12.95
CA ALA A 253 -12.79 0.82 13.22
C ALA A 253 -12.97 0.50 14.72
N ARG A 254 -11.90 0.06 15.41
CA ARG A 254 -11.91 -0.16 16.85
C ARG A 254 -12.13 1.14 17.61
N ASP A 255 -11.40 2.21 17.26
CA ASP A 255 -11.50 3.50 17.91
C ASP A 255 -12.92 4.06 17.80
N TYR A 256 -13.51 4.00 16.60
CA TYR A 256 -14.90 4.38 16.38
C TYR A 256 -15.89 3.57 17.23
N ALA A 257 -15.72 2.24 17.30
CA ALA A 257 -16.60 1.39 18.12
C ALA A 257 -16.46 1.68 19.62
N VAL A 258 -15.26 2.01 20.10
CA VAL A 258 -15.01 2.42 21.50
C VAL A 258 -15.73 3.72 21.81
N ASP A 259 -15.61 4.75 20.95
CA ASP A 259 -16.25 6.04 21.18
C ASP A 259 -17.77 5.92 21.08
N PHE A 260 -18.27 5.17 20.10
CA PHE A 260 -19.70 4.87 20.01
C PHE A 260 -20.24 4.14 21.27
N ALA A 261 -19.47 3.19 21.82
CA ALA A 261 -19.89 2.45 23.00
C ALA A 261 -19.93 3.31 24.28
N LYS A 262 -19.06 4.32 24.37
CA LYS A 262 -19.05 5.27 25.49
C LYS A 262 -20.24 6.25 25.45
N ASP A 263 -20.68 6.61 24.26
CA ASP A 263 -21.63 7.71 24.07
C ASP A 263 -23.08 7.23 23.87
N TYR A 264 -23.26 6.02 23.31
CA TYR A 264 -24.58 5.54 22.95
C TYR A 264 -25.33 4.93 24.14
N SER A 265 -26.44 5.59 24.52
CA SER A 265 -27.32 5.21 25.65
C SER A 265 -28.76 5.01 25.15
N PRO A 266 -29.17 3.78 24.74
CA PRO A 266 -30.55 3.51 24.36
C PRO A 266 -31.47 3.45 25.59
N ASN A 267 -32.74 3.82 25.44
CA ASN A 267 -33.73 3.86 26.53
C ASN A 267 -33.97 2.53 27.24
N SER A 268 -33.51 1.42 26.66
CA SER A 268 -33.71 0.07 27.18
C SER A 268 -32.70 -0.37 28.26
N ILE A 269 -31.66 0.44 28.50
CA ILE A 269 -30.62 0.16 29.49
C ILE A 269 -30.32 1.41 30.32
N GLU A 270 -29.82 1.19 31.53
CA GLU A 270 -29.23 2.25 32.35
C GLU A 270 -27.75 2.39 31.96
N GLY A 271 -27.28 3.65 31.76
CA GLY A 271 -25.91 3.95 31.30
C GLY A 271 -25.74 3.83 29.79
N THR A 272 -24.55 3.46 29.35
CA THR A 272 -24.20 3.31 27.92
C THR A 272 -24.06 1.84 27.55
N ILE A 273 -24.01 1.54 26.23
CA ILE A 273 -23.76 0.16 25.80
C ILE A 273 -22.36 -0.33 26.21
N GLY A 274 -21.42 0.57 26.51
CA GLY A 274 -20.10 0.25 27.05
C GLY A 274 -20.14 -0.45 28.41
N ASP A 275 -21.24 -0.34 29.15
CA ASP A 275 -21.45 -1.02 30.43
C ASP A 275 -21.92 -2.48 30.27
N LEU A 276 -22.31 -2.88 29.07
CA LEU A 276 -22.75 -4.23 28.77
C LEU A 276 -21.55 -5.19 28.66
N THR A 277 -21.60 -6.30 29.39
CA THR A 277 -20.53 -7.32 29.42
C THR A 277 -20.20 -7.85 28.04
N THR A 278 -21.20 -8.03 27.15
CA THR A 278 -20.98 -8.49 25.77
C THR A 278 -20.21 -7.48 24.92
N VAL A 279 -20.44 -6.18 25.12
CA VAL A 279 -19.69 -5.10 24.45
C VAL A 279 -18.25 -5.07 24.97
N GLN A 280 -18.06 -5.16 26.29
CA GLN A 280 -16.73 -5.19 26.91
C GLN A 280 -15.90 -6.40 26.43
N GLN A 281 -16.52 -7.58 26.32
CA GLN A 281 -15.87 -8.77 25.77
C GLN A 281 -15.44 -8.57 24.31
N ASN A 282 -16.31 -8.00 23.47
CA ASN A 282 -15.98 -7.71 22.07
C ASN A 282 -14.85 -6.67 21.95
N LEU A 283 -14.88 -5.61 22.74
CA LEU A 283 -13.80 -4.61 22.77
C LEU A 283 -12.46 -5.22 23.22
N GLY A 284 -12.49 -6.06 24.25
CA GLY A 284 -11.30 -6.79 24.72
C GLY A 284 -10.74 -7.74 23.66
N LYS A 285 -11.60 -8.43 22.91
CA LYS A 285 -11.20 -9.29 21.80
C LYS A 285 -10.59 -8.49 20.66
N MET A 286 -11.22 -7.37 20.25
CA MET A 286 -10.68 -6.47 19.22
C MET A 286 -9.29 -5.97 19.59
N GLU A 287 -9.08 -5.52 20.84
CA GLU A 287 -7.76 -5.05 21.27
C GLU A 287 -6.71 -6.17 21.24
N SER A 288 -7.06 -7.38 21.67
CA SER A 288 -6.14 -8.54 21.64
C SER A 288 -5.70 -8.88 20.21
N LEU A 289 -6.64 -8.84 19.24
CA LEU A 289 -6.35 -9.07 17.82
C LEU A 289 -5.42 -7.99 17.27
N LEU A 290 -5.70 -6.71 17.55
CA LEU A 290 -4.86 -5.58 17.10
C LEU A 290 -3.46 -5.61 17.73
N LEU A 291 -3.34 -5.95 19.00
CA LEU A 291 -2.04 -6.12 19.65
C LEU A 291 -1.22 -7.22 18.99
N SER A 292 -1.82 -8.38 18.73
CA SER A 292 -1.16 -9.49 18.04
C SER A 292 -0.71 -9.09 16.64
N ALA A 293 -1.60 -8.52 15.82
CA ALA A 293 -1.28 -8.06 14.46
C ALA A 293 -0.14 -7.04 14.44
N ARG A 294 -0.20 -6.05 15.34
CA ARG A 294 0.80 -4.99 15.45
C ARG A 294 2.16 -5.53 15.84
N HIS A 295 2.23 -6.34 16.87
CA HIS A 295 3.50 -6.90 17.34
C HIS A 295 4.15 -7.78 16.30
N PHE A 296 3.38 -8.62 15.61
CA PHE A 296 3.91 -9.47 14.56
C PHE A 296 4.44 -8.61 13.38
N LEU A 297 3.64 -7.67 12.86
CA LEU A 297 4.04 -6.81 11.74
C LEU A 297 5.30 -5.98 12.06
N TRP A 298 5.38 -5.40 13.26
CA TRP A 298 6.52 -4.58 13.65
C TRP A 298 7.77 -5.42 13.93
N SER A 299 7.61 -6.62 14.49
CA SER A 299 8.72 -7.58 14.64
C SER A 299 9.29 -7.94 13.26
N THR A 300 8.41 -8.30 12.31
CA THR A 300 8.81 -8.59 10.92
C THR A 300 9.56 -7.40 10.28
N ALA A 301 9.06 -6.17 10.47
CA ALA A 301 9.71 -4.97 9.91
C ALA A 301 11.13 -4.74 10.47
N ARG A 302 11.36 -5.02 11.76
CA ARG A 302 12.68 -4.92 12.38
C ARG A 302 13.69 -5.90 11.81
N MET A 303 13.26 -7.11 11.48
CA MET A 303 14.13 -8.15 10.95
C MET A 303 14.84 -7.73 9.65
N TYR A 304 14.30 -6.73 8.93
CA TYR A 304 14.95 -6.16 7.74
C TYR A 304 16.21 -5.33 8.03
N HIS A 305 16.50 -5.08 9.31
CA HIS A 305 17.72 -4.38 9.76
C HIS A 305 18.67 -5.30 10.53
N GLU A 306 18.35 -6.58 10.59
CA GLU A 306 19.11 -7.62 11.26
C GLU A 306 19.72 -8.56 10.20
N ASP A 307 20.77 -9.28 10.59
CA ASP A 307 21.38 -10.33 9.75
C ASP A 307 20.51 -11.60 9.82
N VAL A 308 19.47 -11.63 9.01
CA VAL A 308 18.46 -12.70 8.98
C VAL A 308 18.45 -13.36 7.60
N GLU A 309 18.29 -14.68 7.59
CA GLU A 309 18.19 -15.43 6.33
C GLU A 309 17.00 -14.98 5.47
N ASP A 310 17.22 -14.79 4.16
CA ASP A 310 16.21 -14.38 3.19
C ASP A 310 14.94 -15.24 3.23
N ALA A 311 15.10 -16.57 3.40
CA ALA A 311 13.97 -17.50 3.48
C ALA A 311 13.05 -17.20 4.67
N LEU A 312 13.61 -16.81 5.81
CA LEU A 312 12.85 -16.42 6.99
C LEU A 312 12.12 -15.09 6.75
N LEU A 313 12.82 -14.09 6.20
CA LEU A 313 12.21 -12.80 5.85
C LEU A 313 11.04 -12.96 4.87
N TRP A 314 11.15 -13.82 3.86
CA TRP A 314 10.04 -14.13 2.94
C TRP A 314 8.83 -14.73 3.67
N ASN A 315 9.07 -15.67 4.59
CA ASN A 315 8.01 -16.33 5.35
C ASN A 315 7.31 -15.34 6.29
N GLU A 316 8.08 -14.57 7.06
CA GLU A 316 7.58 -13.57 8.00
C GLU A 316 6.77 -12.48 7.29
N THR A 317 7.28 -11.96 6.16
CA THR A 317 6.57 -10.95 5.35
C THR A 317 5.24 -11.48 4.84
N SER A 318 5.23 -12.70 4.32
CA SER A 318 4.01 -13.34 3.82
C SER A 318 3.01 -13.60 4.95
N ALA A 319 3.48 -14.14 6.06
CA ALA A 319 2.67 -14.46 7.22
C ALA A 319 2.08 -13.19 7.87
N SER A 320 2.86 -12.11 7.99
CA SER A 320 2.40 -10.85 8.58
C SER A 320 1.25 -10.24 7.79
N LYS A 321 1.32 -10.26 6.45
CA LYS A 321 0.22 -9.78 5.59
C LYS A 321 -1.07 -10.58 5.82
N VAL A 322 -0.99 -11.90 5.80
CA VAL A 322 -2.17 -12.77 6.00
C VAL A 322 -2.75 -12.59 7.40
N LEU A 323 -1.91 -12.56 8.42
CA LEU A 323 -2.33 -12.39 9.81
C LEU A 323 -3.03 -11.06 10.03
N VAL A 324 -2.44 -9.96 9.57
CA VAL A 324 -3.03 -8.61 9.71
C VAL A 324 -4.37 -8.53 8.99
N MET A 325 -4.48 -9.11 7.80
CA MET A 325 -5.75 -9.11 7.05
C MET A 325 -6.85 -9.87 7.77
N ASN A 326 -6.57 -11.09 8.21
CA ASN A 326 -7.57 -11.94 8.86
C ASN A 326 -8.01 -11.35 10.21
N GLN A 327 -7.06 -10.87 11.02
CA GLN A 327 -7.39 -10.23 12.29
C GLN A 327 -8.10 -8.88 12.10
N GLY A 328 -7.68 -8.08 11.10
CA GLY A 328 -8.34 -6.82 10.78
C GLY A 328 -9.79 -6.98 10.34
N ILE A 329 -10.09 -7.99 9.54
CA ILE A 329 -11.47 -8.33 9.16
C ILE A 329 -12.30 -8.68 10.40
N GLU A 330 -11.77 -9.51 11.30
CA GLU A 330 -12.47 -9.88 12.54
C GLU A 330 -12.69 -8.66 13.44
N VAL A 331 -11.72 -7.77 13.56
CA VAL A 331 -11.86 -6.51 14.31
C VAL A 331 -13.02 -5.68 13.78
N ILE A 332 -13.12 -5.51 12.46
CA ILE A 332 -14.20 -4.72 11.85
C ILE A 332 -15.56 -5.40 12.04
N ASP A 333 -15.64 -6.72 11.88
CA ASP A 333 -16.89 -7.46 12.11
C ASP A 333 -17.35 -7.32 13.57
N LEU A 334 -16.43 -7.32 14.55
CA LEU A 334 -16.76 -7.06 15.96
C LEU A 334 -17.20 -5.60 16.20
N ALA A 335 -16.55 -4.62 15.56
CA ALA A 335 -16.94 -3.22 15.62
C ALA A 335 -18.36 -3.01 15.10
N MET A 336 -18.70 -3.63 13.95
CA MET A 336 -20.05 -3.56 13.39
C MET A 336 -21.10 -4.19 14.31
N ARG A 337 -20.78 -5.28 15.03
CA ARG A 337 -21.68 -5.89 16.02
C ARG A 337 -21.91 -4.99 17.23
N ILE A 338 -20.91 -4.24 17.67
CA ILE A 338 -21.04 -3.28 18.78
C ILE A 338 -21.94 -2.10 18.36
N VAL A 339 -21.72 -1.56 17.18
CA VAL A 339 -22.46 -0.40 16.66
C VAL A 339 -23.89 -0.78 16.19
N GLY A 340 -24.09 -2.06 15.84
CA GLY A 340 -25.36 -2.58 15.36
C GLY A 340 -25.72 -2.03 13.97
N ALA A 341 -27.03 -1.89 13.68
CA ALA A 341 -27.53 -1.47 12.38
C ALA A 341 -26.98 -0.11 11.92
N LYS A 342 -26.64 0.78 12.85
CA LYS A 342 -26.02 2.08 12.54
C LYS A 342 -24.64 1.95 11.88
N SER A 343 -23.99 0.79 11.96
CA SER A 343 -22.74 0.54 11.25
C SER A 343 -22.87 0.53 9.72
N LEU A 344 -24.10 0.38 9.21
CA LEU A 344 -24.42 0.35 7.79
C LEU A 344 -24.85 1.73 7.22
N GLU A 345 -25.00 2.74 8.09
CA GLU A 345 -25.34 4.10 7.65
C GLU A 345 -24.19 4.71 6.84
N MET A 346 -24.49 5.22 5.63
CA MET A 346 -23.48 5.75 4.71
C MET A 346 -22.75 6.99 5.26
N GLU A 347 -23.39 7.73 6.15
CA GLU A 347 -22.84 8.91 6.83
C GLU A 347 -21.83 8.55 7.95
N ARG A 348 -21.67 7.25 8.24
CA ARG A 348 -20.73 6.76 9.27
C ARG A 348 -19.51 6.10 8.63
N PRO A 349 -18.32 6.25 9.22
CA PRO A 349 -17.09 5.75 8.60
C PRO A 349 -16.98 4.22 8.61
N LEU A 350 -17.72 3.51 9.50
CA LEU A 350 -17.51 2.08 9.73
C LEU A 350 -17.84 1.22 8.51
N GLN A 351 -18.89 1.58 7.73
CA GLN A 351 -19.21 0.91 6.48
C GLN A 351 -18.08 1.07 5.43
N ARG A 352 -17.39 2.23 5.41
CA ARG A 352 -16.21 2.45 4.55
C ARG A 352 -15.06 1.55 4.98
N TYR A 353 -14.73 1.52 6.27
CA TYR A 353 -13.67 0.63 6.79
C TYR A 353 -13.95 -0.85 6.46
N TYR A 354 -15.21 -1.28 6.54
CA TYR A 354 -15.63 -2.63 6.15
C TYR A 354 -15.37 -2.91 4.67
N ARG A 355 -15.74 -1.99 3.78
CA ARG A 355 -15.55 -2.13 2.33
C ARG A 355 -14.06 -2.10 1.96
N ASP A 356 -13.32 -1.15 2.51
CA ASP A 356 -11.91 -0.95 2.23
C ASP A 356 -11.06 -2.14 2.70
N MET A 357 -11.35 -2.68 3.88
CA MET A 357 -10.64 -3.85 4.38
C MET A 357 -10.73 -5.05 3.43
N ARG A 358 -11.84 -5.23 2.71
CA ARG A 358 -12.01 -6.37 1.78
C ARG A 358 -11.06 -6.29 0.58
N ALA A 359 -10.65 -5.10 0.16
CA ALA A 359 -9.69 -4.92 -0.92
C ALA A 359 -8.31 -5.53 -0.59
N GLY A 360 -7.92 -5.51 0.67
CA GLY A 360 -6.65 -6.09 1.12
C GLY A 360 -6.50 -7.59 0.90
N LEU A 361 -7.60 -8.33 0.78
CA LEU A 361 -7.55 -9.77 0.43
C LEU A 361 -6.89 -10.00 -0.93
N HIS A 362 -7.01 -9.04 -1.83
CA HIS A 362 -6.57 -9.12 -3.23
C HIS A 362 -5.22 -8.41 -3.47
N ASN A 363 -4.68 -7.69 -2.47
CA ASN A 363 -3.33 -7.14 -2.56
C ASN A 363 -2.27 -8.24 -2.36
N PRO A 364 -1.10 -8.14 -3.05
CA PRO A 364 -0.05 -9.13 -2.94
C PRO A 364 0.67 -9.14 -1.56
N PRO A 365 1.17 -10.30 -1.10
CA PRO A 365 0.81 -11.61 -1.63
C PRO A 365 -0.61 -12.00 -1.22
N MET A 366 -1.39 -12.58 -2.15
CA MET A 366 -2.69 -13.16 -1.81
C MET A 366 -2.49 -14.36 -0.88
N GLU A 367 -3.49 -14.68 -0.08
CA GLU A 367 -3.39 -15.68 0.99
C GLU A 367 -2.98 -17.06 0.47
N ASP A 368 -3.56 -17.52 -0.64
CA ASP A 368 -3.21 -18.79 -1.28
C ASP A 368 -1.74 -18.86 -1.72
N MET A 369 -1.24 -17.75 -2.27
CA MET A 369 0.17 -17.63 -2.67
C MET A 369 1.10 -17.56 -1.46
N ALA A 370 0.71 -16.81 -0.43
CA ALA A 370 1.48 -16.69 0.80
C ALA A 370 1.69 -18.06 1.46
N TYR A 371 0.62 -18.81 1.69
CA TYR A 371 0.73 -20.15 2.28
C TYR A 371 1.49 -21.13 1.39
N THR A 372 1.29 -21.07 0.07
CA THR A 372 2.03 -21.92 -0.87
C THR A 372 3.53 -21.62 -0.82
N ASN A 373 3.92 -20.34 -0.77
CA ASN A 373 5.33 -19.95 -0.71
C ASN A 373 5.97 -20.35 0.62
N ILE A 374 5.30 -20.12 1.75
CA ILE A 374 5.75 -20.57 3.06
C ILE A 374 5.96 -22.10 3.07
N ALA A 375 4.98 -22.87 2.53
CA ALA A 375 5.10 -24.31 2.45
C ALA A 375 6.28 -24.76 1.58
N LYS A 376 6.53 -24.11 0.43
CA LYS A 376 7.69 -24.38 -0.42
C LYS A 376 9.01 -24.08 0.31
N SER A 377 9.06 -22.99 1.07
CA SER A 377 10.24 -22.61 1.86
C SER A 377 10.59 -23.70 2.87
N ILE A 378 9.64 -24.12 3.72
CA ILE A 378 9.90 -25.14 4.75
C ILE A 378 10.18 -26.54 4.17
N LEU A 379 9.76 -26.79 2.91
CA LEU A 379 10.07 -28.03 2.18
C LEU A 379 11.40 -27.94 1.41
N GLY A 380 12.14 -26.83 1.48
CA GLY A 380 13.37 -26.61 0.72
C GLY A 380 13.15 -26.62 -0.81
N ARG A 381 12.01 -26.10 -1.28
CA ARG A 381 11.59 -26.06 -2.70
C ARG A 381 11.45 -24.65 -3.24
N PHE A 382 12.20 -23.71 -2.68
CA PHE A 382 12.16 -22.27 -3.06
C PHE A 382 12.97 -22.01 -4.33
#